data_15cc3b5db532513e4c634d35ce33f480
#
_entry.id   15cc3b5db532513e4c634d35ce33f480
#
_cell.length_a   1.000
_cell.length_b   1.000
_cell.length_c   1.000
_cell.angle_alpha   90.00
_cell.angle_beta   90.00
_cell.angle_gamma   90.00
#
_symmetry.space_group_name_H-M   'P 1'
#
loop_
_entity.id
_entity.type
_entity.pdbx_description
1 polymer ?
#
loop_
_entity_poly.entity_id
_entity_poly.type
_entity_poly.pdbx_seq_one_letter_code
_entity_poly.pdbx_strand_id
1 'polypeptide(L)'
;MAVTVQHSNTSAARTLASSGPTVLFIGTSLTAGLGLEPEQAYPALVQAKADSAGTPIRAINAGVSGETSAGALDRIDWVMREPADIVVLETGANDALRALPVAEARANIGQILDRVKAAKPRARIFLVQMEAPPNLGQQYTTAFHNMYGQLAREKSVTLIPFLLRGVAGIANLNQADGLHPNVRGERIVATNVWEALEPALGRS
;
A
#
# COMPACT_ATOMS: atom_id res chain seq x y z
N MET A 1 18.03 62.80 -0.44
CA MET A 1 18.45 61.43 -0.12
C MET A 1 17.25 60.50 -0.34
N ALA A 2 17.27 59.72 -1.40
CA ALA A 2 16.21 58.76 -1.73
C ALA A 2 16.60 57.40 -1.17
N VAL A 3 15.77 56.82 -0.30
CA VAL A 3 15.94 55.48 0.25
C VAL A 3 15.27 54.47 -0.71
N THR A 4 16.07 53.68 -1.39
CA THR A 4 15.59 52.59 -2.25
C THR A 4 15.28 51.37 -1.38
N VAL A 5 13.99 51.00 -1.28
CA VAL A 5 13.54 49.78 -0.64
C VAL A 5 13.68 48.63 -1.63
N GLN A 6 14.62 47.74 -1.38
CA GLN A 6 14.73 46.47 -2.13
C GLN A 6 13.67 45.49 -1.64
N HIS A 7 12.74 45.12 -2.51
CA HIS A 7 11.81 44.02 -2.28
C HIS A 7 12.52 42.71 -2.54
N SER A 8 12.77 41.96 -1.46
CA SER A 8 13.27 40.60 -1.53
C SER A 8 12.14 39.69 -2.09
N ASN A 9 12.27 39.25 -3.32
CA ASN A 9 11.42 38.21 -3.89
C ASN A 9 11.73 36.88 -3.22
N THR A 10 10.91 36.54 -2.23
CA THR A 10 10.89 35.16 -1.67
C THR A 10 10.21 34.29 -2.71
N SER A 11 11.04 33.60 -3.49
CA SER A 11 10.59 32.54 -4.41
C SER A 11 9.95 31.42 -3.58
N ALA A 12 8.62 31.40 -3.52
CA ALA A 12 7.89 30.24 -3.03
C ALA A 12 8.26 29.05 -3.88
N ALA A 13 8.91 28.05 -3.28
CA ALA A 13 9.19 26.77 -3.91
C ALA A 13 7.86 26.17 -4.37
N ARG A 14 7.58 26.29 -5.65
CA ARG A 14 6.47 25.65 -6.32
C ARG A 14 6.77 24.15 -6.26
N THR A 15 6.10 23.43 -5.37
CA THR A 15 6.08 21.97 -5.38
C THR A 15 5.59 21.56 -6.76
N LEU A 16 6.52 21.09 -7.59
CA LEU A 16 6.18 20.51 -8.90
C LEU A 16 5.31 19.30 -8.58
N ALA A 17 4.03 19.39 -8.89
CA ALA A 17 3.17 18.22 -8.87
C ALA A 17 3.83 17.18 -9.77
N SER A 18 4.12 15.98 -9.23
CA SER A 18 4.73 14.90 -10.00
C SER A 18 3.89 14.66 -11.25
N SER A 19 4.50 14.75 -12.42
CA SER A 19 3.82 14.57 -13.71
C SER A 19 3.56 13.10 -14.05
N GLY A 20 3.84 12.19 -13.12
CA GLY A 20 3.72 10.74 -13.29
C GLY A 20 2.35 10.18 -12.93
N PRO A 21 2.16 8.86 -13.13
CA PRO A 21 0.91 8.18 -12.82
C PRO A 21 0.57 8.25 -11.34
N THR A 22 -0.73 8.29 -11.04
CA THR A 22 -1.22 8.24 -9.66
C THR A 22 -1.30 6.79 -9.19
N VAL A 23 -0.63 6.50 -8.07
CA VAL A 23 -0.67 5.20 -7.38
C VAL A 23 -1.48 5.35 -6.10
N LEU A 24 -2.64 4.69 -6.04
CA LEU A 24 -3.51 4.67 -4.88
C LEU A 24 -3.21 3.43 -4.04
N PHE A 25 -2.70 3.64 -2.84
CA PHE A 25 -2.43 2.60 -1.86
C PHE A 25 -3.62 2.47 -0.90
N ILE A 26 -4.33 1.38 -1.00
CA ILE A 26 -5.47 1.03 -0.13
C ILE A 26 -4.98 -0.02 0.85
N GLY A 27 -5.17 0.20 2.14
CA GLY A 27 -4.69 -0.78 3.10
C GLY A 27 -5.00 -0.48 4.54
N THR A 28 -4.30 -1.19 5.41
CA THR A 28 -4.49 -1.19 6.85
C THR A 28 -3.53 -0.22 7.57
N SER A 29 -3.22 -0.50 8.83
CA SER A 29 -2.22 0.23 9.61
C SER A 29 -0.81 0.18 8.99
N LEU A 30 -0.50 -0.89 8.27
CA LEU A 30 0.78 -1.04 7.56
C LEU A 30 0.90 -0.01 6.44
N THR A 31 -0.17 0.17 5.67
CA THR A 31 -0.24 1.20 4.61
C THR A 31 -0.32 2.60 5.20
N ALA A 32 -1.10 2.79 6.27
CA ALA A 32 -1.22 4.08 6.95
C ALA A 32 0.10 4.56 7.57
N GLY A 33 1.03 3.65 7.89
CA GLY A 33 2.26 3.98 8.61
C GLY A 33 2.02 4.24 10.10
N LEU A 34 1.20 3.37 10.76
CA LEU A 34 0.84 3.54 12.17
C LEU A 34 2.07 3.77 13.05
N GLY A 35 2.03 4.84 13.86
CA GLY A 35 3.09 5.20 14.78
C GLY A 35 4.29 5.92 14.15
N LEU A 36 4.20 6.29 12.86
CA LEU A 36 5.24 6.98 12.11
C LEU A 36 4.71 8.28 11.50
N GLU A 37 5.62 9.15 11.09
CA GLU A 37 5.26 10.32 10.29
C GLU A 37 4.84 9.90 8.87
N PRO A 38 3.93 10.65 8.20
CA PRO A 38 3.43 10.29 6.88
C PRO A 38 4.52 10.02 5.83
N GLU A 39 5.63 10.77 5.89
CA GLU A 39 6.77 10.64 4.97
C GLU A 39 7.61 9.38 5.21
N GLN A 40 7.40 8.72 6.35
CA GLN A 40 8.09 7.48 6.75
C GLN A 40 7.31 6.23 6.37
N ALA A 41 6.01 6.36 6.05
CA ALA A 41 5.17 5.26 5.59
C ALA A 41 5.61 4.77 4.19
N TYR A 42 5.50 3.46 3.94
CA TYR A 42 6.00 2.88 2.70
C TYR A 42 5.43 3.51 1.41
N PRO A 43 4.17 4.00 1.34
CA PRO A 43 3.69 4.67 0.13
C PRO A 43 4.51 5.92 -0.24
N ALA A 44 4.86 6.75 0.74
CA ALA A 44 5.71 7.92 0.53
C ALA A 44 7.15 7.53 0.15
N LEU A 45 7.68 6.47 0.78
CA LEU A 45 9.01 5.96 0.45
C LEU A 45 9.06 5.33 -0.95
N VAL A 46 7.98 4.71 -1.43
CA VAL A 46 7.85 4.22 -2.80
C VAL A 46 7.86 5.39 -3.78
N GLN A 47 7.13 6.48 -3.49
CA GLN A 47 7.20 7.69 -4.31
C GLN A 47 8.63 8.23 -4.38
N ALA A 48 9.33 8.35 -3.26
CA ALA A 48 10.72 8.82 -3.24
C ALA A 48 11.67 7.91 -4.05
N LYS A 49 11.42 6.58 -4.06
CA LYS A 49 12.17 5.64 -4.92
C LYS A 49 11.87 5.89 -6.41
N ALA A 50 10.60 6.07 -6.77
CA ALA A 50 10.18 6.37 -8.14
C ALA A 50 10.80 7.68 -8.65
N ASP A 51 10.80 8.73 -7.84
CA ASP A 51 11.43 10.00 -8.15
C ASP A 51 12.95 9.84 -8.38
N SER A 52 13.60 9.07 -7.50
CA SER A 52 15.04 8.79 -7.62
C SER A 52 15.39 7.94 -8.84
N ALA A 53 14.49 7.08 -9.28
CA ALA A 53 14.64 6.26 -10.49
C ALA A 53 14.28 7.00 -11.78
N GLY A 54 13.85 8.27 -11.72
CA GLY A 54 13.45 9.07 -12.89
C GLY A 54 12.09 8.66 -13.48
N THR A 55 11.27 7.90 -12.73
CA THR A 55 9.91 7.51 -13.09
C THR A 55 8.92 8.03 -12.04
N PRO A 56 8.76 9.36 -11.90
CA PRO A 56 7.99 9.94 -10.80
C PRO A 56 6.55 9.43 -10.79
N ILE A 57 6.02 9.26 -9.57
CA ILE A 57 4.61 8.91 -9.33
C ILE A 57 3.99 9.90 -8.36
N ARG A 58 2.67 9.93 -8.32
CA ARG A 58 1.91 10.57 -7.24
C ARG A 58 1.31 9.48 -6.34
N ALA A 59 1.85 9.28 -5.15
CA ALA A 59 1.31 8.34 -4.17
C ALA A 59 0.14 8.97 -3.41
N ILE A 60 -0.97 8.24 -3.32
CA ILE A 60 -2.11 8.54 -2.44
C ILE A 60 -2.20 7.42 -1.41
N ASN A 61 -2.04 7.75 -0.14
CA ASN A 61 -2.17 6.80 0.96
C ASN A 61 -3.61 6.81 1.48
N ALA A 62 -4.31 5.71 1.29
CA ALA A 62 -5.67 5.46 1.78
C ALA A 62 -5.70 4.31 2.80
N GLY A 63 -4.65 4.17 3.62
CA GLY A 63 -4.57 3.20 4.72
C GLY A 63 -5.45 3.59 5.89
N VAL A 64 -6.10 2.60 6.54
CA VAL A 64 -6.92 2.78 7.74
C VAL A 64 -6.52 1.74 8.79
N SER A 65 -6.01 2.20 9.93
CA SER A 65 -5.53 1.33 10.99
C SER A 65 -6.65 0.46 11.58
N GLY A 66 -6.37 -0.82 11.78
CA GLY A 66 -7.31 -1.79 12.35
C GLY A 66 -8.38 -2.32 11.38
N GLU A 67 -8.35 -1.89 10.12
CA GLU A 67 -9.35 -2.25 9.12
C GLU A 67 -9.24 -3.72 8.71
N THR A 68 -10.37 -4.43 8.69
CA THR A 68 -10.50 -5.78 8.11
C THR A 68 -10.88 -5.71 6.64
N SER A 69 -10.87 -6.86 5.96
CA SER A 69 -11.34 -6.95 4.58
C SER A 69 -12.81 -6.51 4.41
N ALA A 70 -13.64 -6.73 5.42
CA ALA A 70 -15.03 -6.25 5.44
C ALA A 70 -15.07 -4.72 5.51
N GLY A 71 -14.30 -4.09 6.41
CA GLY A 71 -14.23 -2.63 6.50
C GLY A 71 -13.70 -1.98 5.22
N ALA A 72 -12.69 -2.58 4.60
CA ALA A 72 -12.18 -2.14 3.30
C ALA A 72 -13.26 -2.22 2.20
N LEU A 73 -14.05 -3.31 2.21
CA LEU A 73 -15.17 -3.49 1.28
C LEU A 73 -16.26 -2.41 1.45
N ASP A 74 -16.58 -2.07 2.70
CA ASP A 74 -17.61 -1.07 3.01
C ASP A 74 -17.27 0.33 2.48
N ARG A 75 -15.98 0.70 2.46
CA ARG A 75 -15.55 2.03 2.00
C ARG A 75 -15.01 2.09 0.58
N ILE A 76 -14.88 0.96 -0.12
CA ILE A 76 -14.17 0.93 -1.41
C ILE A 76 -14.78 1.89 -2.44
N ASP A 77 -16.09 2.01 -2.52
CA ASP A 77 -16.75 2.89 -3.48
C ASP A 77 -16.45 4.38 -3.21
N TRP A 78 -16.25 4.75 -1.94
CA TRP A 78 -15.79 6.09 -1.58
C TRP A 78 -14.32 6.30 -1.97
N VAL A 79 -13.46 5.33 -1.67
CA VAL A 79 -12.03 5.39 -2.01
C VAL A 79 -11.82 5.47 -3.53
N MET A 80 -12.68 4.82 -4.30
CA MET A 80 -12.63 4.87 -5.77
C MET A 80 -12.97 6.22 -6.39
N ARG A 81 -13.33 7.23 -5.60
CA ARG A 81 -13.44 8.63 -6.08
C ARG A 81 -12.07 9.26 -6.30
N GLU A 82 -11.05 8.78 -5.61
CA GLU A 82 -9.68 9.23 -5.82
C GLU A 82 -9.17 8.85 -7.23
N PRO A 83 -8.36 9.68 -7.86
CA PRO A 83 -7.70 9.31 -9.12
C PRO A 83 -6.74 8.14 -8.90
N ALA A 84 -6.69 7.20 -9.84
CA ALA A 84 -5.76 6.08 -9.79
C ALA A 84 -5.48 5.54 -11.19
N ASP A 85 -4.22 5.52 -11.58
CA ASP A 85 -3.70 4.79 -12.73
C ASP A 85 -3.19 3.40 -12.31
N ILE A 86 -2.77 3.30 -11.05
CA ILE A 86 -2.35 2.06 -10.39
C ILE A 86 -3.04 1.99 -9.03
N VAL A 87 -3.55 0.81 -8.68
CA VAL A 87 -4.10 0.52 -7.35
C VAL A 87 -3.29 -0.57 -6.69
N VAL A 88 -2.81 -0.33 -5.49
CA VAL A 88 -2.14 -1.32 -4.62
C VAL A 88 -3.08 -1.61 -3.46
N LEU A 89 -3.58 -2.83 -3.38
CA LEU A 89 -4.51 -3.27 -2.33
C LEU A 89 -3.79 -4.17 -1.34
N GLU A 90 -3.62 -3.69 -0.11
CA GLU A 90 -3.15 -4.42 1.07
C GLU A 90 -4.32 -4.58 2.03
N THR A 91 -4.75 -5.80 2.34
CA THR A 91 -5.82 -6.06 3.31
C THR A 91 -5.83 -7.50 3.78
N GLY A 92 -6.56 -7.80 4.82
CA GLY A 92 -6.71 -9.16 5.39
C GLY A 92 -5.82 -9.44 6.60
N ALA A 93 -4.79 -8.64 6.88
CA ALA A 93 -3.94 -8.83 8.06
C ALA A 93 -4.76 -8.82 9.36
N ASN A 94 -5.70 -7.88 9.50
CA ASN A 94 -6.56 -7.78 10.68
C ASN A 94 -7.61 -8.89 10.75
N ASP A 95 -8.01 -9.46 9.62
CA ASP A 95 -8.84 -10.68 9.58
C ASP A 95 -8.09 -11.84 10.21
N ALA A 96 -6.83 -12.05 9.83
CA ALA A 96 -5.99 -13.09 10.41
C ALA A 96 -5.69 -12.83 11.88
N LEU A 97 -5.34 -11.61 12.29
CA LEU A 97 -5.09 -11.26 13.70
C LEU A 97 -6.30 -11.52 14.60
N ARG A 98 -7.51 -11.43 14.04
CA ARG A 98 -8.78 -11.73 14.73
C ARG A 98 -9.27 -13.14 14.50
N ALA A 99 -8.50 -13.98 13.81
CA ALA A 99 -8.86 -15.36 13.44
C ALA A 99 -10.24 -15.47 12.74
N LEU A 100 -10.58 -14.46 11.90
CA LEU A 100 -11.81 -14.48 11.12
C LEU A 100 -11.74 -15.56 10.03
N PRO A 101 -12.90 -16.08 9.56
CA PRO A 101 -12.90 -17.11 8.54
C PRO A 101 -12.19 -16.68 7.24
N VAL A 102 -11.22 -17.47 6.80
CA VAL A 102 -10.46 -17.20 5.56
C VAL A 102 -11.36 -17.07 4.32
N ALA A 103 -12.46 -17.85 4.30
CA ALA A 103 -13.43 -17.79 3.21
C ALA A 103 -14.14 -16.43 3.12
N GLU A 104 -14.42 -15.78 4.25
CA GLU A 104 -15.01 -14.44 4.30
C GLU A 104 -14.00 -13.38 3.82
N ALA A 105 -12.77 -13.41 4.34
CA ALA A 105 -11.71 -12.52 3.89
C ALA A 105 -11.50 -12.64 2.36
N ARG A 106 -11.44 -13.88 1.86
CA ARG A 106 -11.34 -14.16 0.41
C ARG A 106 -12.49 -13.57 -0.39
N ALA A 107 -13.74 -13.74 0.08
CA ALA A 107 -14.92 -13.22 -0.58
C ALA A 107 -14.90 -11.68 -0.62
N ASN A 108 -14.58 -11.03 0.50
CA ASN A 108 -14.49 -9.57 0.60
C ASN A 108 -13.40 -9.00 -0.33
N ILE A 109 -12.20 -9.58 -0.31
CA ILE A 109 -11.09 -9.15 -1.19
C ILE A 109 -11.48 -9.33 -2.65
N GLY A 110 -12.12 -10.44 -2.99
CA GLY A 110 -12.63 -10.69 -4.34
C GLY A 110 -13.61 -9.63 -4.82
N GLN A 111 -14.56 -9.22 -3.96
CA GLN A 111 -15.53 -8.16 -4.24
C GLN A 111 -14.85 -6.78 -4.34
N ILE A 112 -13.86 -6.49 -3.47
CA ILE A 112 -13.07 -5.25 -3.57
C ILE A 112 -12.42 -5.15 -4.94
N LEU A 113 -11.74 -6.22 -5.39
CA LEU A 113 -11.07 -6.25 -6.69
C LEU A 113 -12.06 -6.05 -7.85
N ASP A 114 -13.25 -6.63 -7.77
CA ASP A 114 -14.30 -6.44 -8.78
C ASP A 114 -14.78 -4.98 -8.83
N ARG A 115 -15.03 -4.36 -7.68
CA ARG A 115 -15.43 -2.94 -7.61
C ARG A 115 -14.32 -2.00 -8.09
N VAL A 116 -13.07 -2.28 -7.73
CA VAL A 116 -11.91 -1.51 -8.24
C VAL A 116 -11.85 -1.58 -9.76
N LYS A 117 -11.99 -2.77 -10.35
CA LYS A 117 -11.99 -2.94 -11.82
C LYS A 117 -13.15 -2.22 -12.50
N ALA A 118 -14.33 -2.28 -11.91
CA ALA A 118 -15.49 -1.58 -12.44
C ALA A 118 -15.31 -0.06 -12.42
N ALA A 119 -14.79 0.48 -11.31
CA ALA A 119 -14.58 1.92 -11.15
C ALA A 119 -13.36 2.45 -11.93
N LYS A 120 -12.31 1.64 -12.10
CA LYS A 120 -11.03 2.00 -12.71
C LYS A 120 -10.61 0.99 -13.80
N PRO A 121 -11.34 0.87 -14.90
CA PRO A 121 -11.13 -0.20 -15.89
C PRO A 121 -9.79 -0.15 -16.61
N ARG A 122 -9.08 0.98 -16.54
CA ARG A 122 -7.74 1.15 -17.13
C ARG A 122 -6.61 1.07 -16.11
N ALA A 123 -6.94 1.04 -14.80
CA ALA A 123 -5.92 0.98 -13.76
C ALA A 123 -5.26 -0.41 -13.72
N ARG A 124 -3.95 -0.43 -13.50
CA ARG A 124 -3.24 -1.65 -13.13
C ARG A 124 -3.48 -1.93 -11.65
N ILE A 125 -3.82 -3.18 -11.32
CA ILE A 125 -4.17 -3.55 -9.95
C ILE A 125 -3.14 -4.54 -9.43
N PHE A 126 -2.64 -4.25 -8.24
CA PHE A 126 -1.72 -5.07 -7.48
C PHE A 126 -2.39 -5.50 -6.18
N LEU A 127 -2.43 -6.80 -5.94
CA LEU A 127 -2.88 -7.38 -4.68
C LEU A 127 -1.65 -7.76 -3.86
N VAL A 128 -1.55 -7.23 -2.64
CA VAL A 128 -0.43 -7.51 -1.74
C VAL A 128 -0.75 -8.75 -0.91
N GLN A 129 0.14 -9.75 -0.95
CA GLN A 129 0.01 -10.93 -0.11
C GLN A 129 0.33 -10.59 1.34
N MET A 130 -0.55 -11.05 2.24
CA MET A 130 -0.32 -11.05 3.67
C MET A 130 -0.18 -12.47 4.19
N GLU A 131 0.42 -12.64 5.37
CA GLU A 131 0.57 -13.93 6.05
C GLU A 131 -0.17 -13.91 7.38
N ALA A 132 -0.73 -15.04 7.73
CA ALA A 132 -1.38 -15.22 9.02
C ALA A 132 -0.38 -15.59 10.12
N PRO A 133 -0.63 -15.18 11.40
CA PRO A 133 0.19 -15.61 12.52
C PRO A 133 0.27 -17.14 12.63
N PRO A 134 1.47 -17.71 12.90
CA PRO A 134 1.66 -19.17 12.88
C PRO A 134 0.90 -19.91 13.99
N ASN A 135 0.52 -19.23 15.06
CA ASN A 135 -0.26 -19.78 16.16
C ASN A 135 -1.71 -20.13 15.82
N LEU A 136 -2.21 -19.74 14.62
CA LEU A 136 -3.54 -20.11 14.13
C LEU A 136 -3.62 -21.52 13.54
N GLY A 137 -2.51 -22.24 13.50
CA GLY A 137 -2.41 -23.59 12.99
C GLY A 137 -2.26 -23.69 11.48
N GLN A 138 -1.69 -24.82 11.03
CA GLN A 138 -1.27 -25.02 9.64
C GLN A 138 -2.44 -24.92 8.65
N GLN A 139 -3.59 -25.44 8.99
CA GLN A 139 -4.77 -25.39 8.11
C GLN A 139 -5.17 -23.94 7.79
N TYR A 140 -5.25 -23.09 8.81
CA TYR A 140 -5.61 -21.68 8.65
C TYR A 140 -4.53 -20.93 7.86
N THR A 141 -3.26 -21.04 8.28
CA THR A 141 -2.15 -20.30 7.67
C THR A 141 -1.96 -20.69 6.21
N THR A 142 -2.08 -21.97 5.87
CA THR A 142 -2.00 -22.44 4.47
C THR A 142 -3.17 -21.92 3.63
N ALA A 143 -4.39 -21.97 4.15
CA ALA A 143 -5.57 -21.46 3.45
C ALA A 143 -5.45 -19.93 3.22
N PHE A 144 -5.01 -19.19 4.24
CA PHE A 144 -4.81 -17.75 4.17
C PHE A 144 -3.72 -17.35 3.17
N HIS A 145 -2.57 -18.02 3.22
CA HIS A 145 -1.48 -17.84 2.24
C HIS A 145 -1.97 -18.05 0.81
N ASN A 146 -2.63 -19.18 0.56
CA ASN A 146 -3.03 -19.59 -0.78
C ASN A 146 -4.11 -18.69 -1.41
N MET A 147 -4.97 -18.06 -0.59
CA MET A 147 -6.10 -17.27 -1.12
C MET A 147 -5.63 -16.09 -1.98
N TYR A 148 -4.51 -15.44 -1.64
CA TYR A 148 -4.01 -14.29 -2.41
C TYR A 148 -3.57 -14.68 -3.81
N GLY A 149 -2.78 -15.75 -3.94
CA GLY A 149 -2.36 -16.28 -5.23
C GLY A 149 -3.54 -16.77 -6.08
N GLN A 150 -4.55 -17.37 -5.46
CA GLN A 150 -5.79 -17.77 -6.16
C GLN A 150 -6.56 -16.56 -6.65
N LEU A 151 -6.82 -15.58 -5.79
CA LEU A 151 -7.51 -14.34 -6.16
C LEU A 151 -6.76 -13.57 -7.24
N ALA A 152 -5.44 -13.45 -7.16
CA ALA A 152 -4.65 -12.77 -8.16
C ALA A 152 -4.83 -13.38 -9.56
N ARG A 153 -4.83 -14.72 -9.65
CA ARG A 153 -5.10 -15.44 -10.91
C ARG A 153 -6.55 -15.27 -11.37
N GLU A 154 -7.53 -15.54 -10.50
CA GLU A 154 -8.97 -15.44 -10.81
C GLU A 154 -9.36 -14.05 -11.27
N LYS A 155 -8.81 -13.04 -10.61
CA LYS A 155 -9.11 -11.64 -10.92
C LYS A 155 -8.13 -11.02 -11.92
N SER A 156 -7.17 -11.78 -12.46
CA SER A 156 -6.17 -11.26 -13.40
C SER A 156 -5.53 -9.96 -12.92
N VAL A 157 -5.00 -9.97 -11.70
CA VAL A 157 -4.26 -8.86 -11.08
C VAL A 157 -2.85 -9.32 -10.72
N THR A 158 -1.92 -8.39 -10.59
CA THR A 158 -0.54 -8.71 -10.22
C THR A 158 -0.45 -8.97 -8.71
N LEU A 159 0.18 -10.07 -8.31
CA LEU A 159 0.46 -10.35 -6.91
C LEU A 159 1.78 -9.70 -6.51
N ILE A 160 1.77 -8.87 -5.49
CA ILE A 160 2.98 -8.47 -4.75
C ILE A 160 3.22 -9.54 -3.68
N PRO A 161 4.42 -10.16 -3.61
CA PRO A 161 4.75 -11.09 -2.55
C PRO A 161 4.60 -10.49 -1.16
N PHE A 162 4.66 -11.34 -0.12
CA PHE A 162 4.44 -10.94 1.26
C PHE A 162 5.05 -9.57 1.61
N LEU A 163 4.18 -8.63 2.01
CA LEU A 163 4.53 -7.23 2.27
C LEU A 163 5.73 -7.09 3.23
N LEU A 164 5.68 -7.84 4.34
CA LEU A 164 6.65 -7.79 5.42
C LEU A 164 7.83 -8.76 5.23
N ARG A 165 8.11 -9.20 4.00
CA ARG A 165 9.28 -10.04 3.71
C ARG A 165 10.55 -9.36 4.18
N GLY A 166 11.32 -10.04 5.03
CA GLY A 166 12.56 -9.52 5.63
C GLY A 166 12.35 -8.53 6.78
N VAL A 167 11.09 -8.35 7.25
CA VAL A 167 10.74 -7.45 8.38
C VAL A 167 10.00 -8.20 9.47
N ALA A 168 9.01 -9.03 9.10
CA ALA A 168 8.18 -9.73 10.07
C ALA A 168 9.02 -10.56 11.06
N GLY A 169 8.75 -10.42 12.36
CA GLY A 169 9.45 -11.13 13.42
C GLY A 169 10.87 -10.66 13.73
N ILE A 170 11.39 -9.64 13.06
CA ILE A 170 12.74 -9.10 13.31
C ILE A 170 12.61 -7.88 14.24
N ALA A 171 12.91 -8.07 15.52
CA ALA A 171 12.67 -7.08 16.58
C ALA A 171 13.20 -5.67 16.27
N ASN A 172 14.41 -5.54 15.69
CA ASN A 172 15.03 -4.24 15.40
C ASN A 172 14.49 -3.57 14.11
N LEU A 173 13.54 -4.21 13.40
CA LEU A 173 12.85 -3.67 12.23
C LEU A 173 11.38 -3.37 12.51
N ASN A 174 10.88 -3.74 13.70
CA ASN A 174 9.51 -3.49 14.12
C ASN A 174 9.46 -2.53 15.32
N GLN A 175 8.29 -1.96 15.54
CA GLN A 175 7.96 -1.17 16.72
C GLN A 175 7.85 -2.09 17.95
N ALA A 176 7.62 -1.52 19.13
CA ALA A 176 7.55 -2.27 20.37
C ALA A 176 6.45 -3.34 20.41
N ASP A 177 5.43 -3.20 19.57
CA ASP A 177 4.34 -4.19 19.45
C ASP A 177 4.74 -5.46 18.67
N GLY A 178 5.88 -5.44 17.97
CA GLY A 178 6.39 -6.57 17.19
C GLY A 178 5.62 -6.84 15.89
N LEU A 179 4.63 -6.01 15.55
CA LEU A 179 3.74 -6.18 14.39
C LEU A 179 3.97 -5.11 13.31
N HIS A 180 4.11 -3.85 13.72
CA HIS A 180 4.25 -2.74 12.80
C HIS A 180 5.73 -2.43 12.55
N PRO A 181 6.14 -2.26 11.29
CA PRO A 181 7.50 -1.85 10.98
C PRO A 181 7.86 -0.52 11.65
N ASN A 182 9.11 -0.37 12.07
CA ASN A 182 9.66 0.92 12.40
C ASN A 182 10.22 1.61 11.14
N VAL A 183 10.80 2.80 11.25
CA VAL A 183 11.37 3.56 10.12
C VAL A 183 12.34 2.73 9.25
N ARG A 184 13.10 1.81 9.86
CA ARG A 184 14.03 0.94 9.12
C ARG A 184 13.27 -0.17 8.40
N GLY A 185 12.28 -0.76 9.05
CA GLY A 185 11.40 -1.78 8.47
C GLY A 185 10.61 -1.24 7.27
N GLU A 186 10.06 -0.02 7.38
CA GLU A 186 9.32 0.64 6.30
C GLU A 186 10.15 0.83 5.03
N ARG A 187 11.45 1.08 5.14
CA ARG A 187 12.35 1.16 3.98
C ARG A 187 12.47 -0.17 3.24
N ILE A 188 12.43 -1.30 3.97
CA ILE A 188 12.44 -2.65 3.38
C ILE A 188 11.08 -2.93 2.75
N VAL A 189 9.97 -2.61 3.44
CA VAL A 189 8.62 -2.73 2.90
C VAL A 189 8.48 -1.93 1.60
N ALA A 190 8.94 -0.69 1.58
CA ALA A 190 8.94 0.13 0.37
C ALA A 190 9.74 -0.51 -0.77
N THR A 191 10.86 -1.19 -0.46
CA THR A 191 11.64 -1.91 -1.47
C THR A 191 10.87 -3.11 -2.01
N ASN A 192 10.22 -3.91 -1.13
CA ASN A 192 9.41 -5.05 -1.54
C ASN A 192 8.28 -4.64 -2.50
N VAL A 193 7.63 -3.52 -2.23
CA VAL A 193 6.56 -2.98 -3.09
C VAL A 193 7.12 -2.39 -4.37
N TRP A 194 8.22 -1.65 -4.30
CA TRP A 194 8.89 -1.03 -5.44
C TRP A 194 9.31 -2.06 -6.48
N GLU A 195 9.94 -3.17 -6.07
CA GLU A 195 10.37 -4.26 -6.96
C GLU A 195 9.23 -4.78 -7.86
N ALA A 196 7.99 -4.76 -7.37
CA ALA A 196 6.82 -5.18 -8.14
C ALA A 196 6.23 -4.05 -9.00
N LEU A 197 6.33 -2.79 -8.55
CA LEU A 197 5.75 -1.64 -9.26
C LEU A 197 6.66 -1.10 -10.37
N GLU A 198 7.96 -1.07 -10.17
CA GLU A 198 8.93 -0.49 -11.12
C GLU A 198 8.73 -0.99 -12.57
N PRO A 199 8.58 -2.33 -12.84
CA PRO A 199 8.36 -2.82 -14.19
C PRO A 199 7.06 -2.32 -14.83
N ALA A 200 6.10 -1.88 -14.01
CA ALA A 200 4.83 -1.34 -14.48
C ALA A 200 4.89 0.14 -14.80
N LEU A 201 5.89 0.88 -14.29
CA LEU A 201 6.07 2.31 -14.52
C LEU A 201 6.87 2.60 -15.81
N GLY A 202 7.78 1.70 -16.19
CA GLY A 202 8.66 1.88 -17.35
C GLY A 202 8.07 1.46 -18.71
N ARG A 203 6.80 1.08 -18.80
CA ARG A 203 6.14 0.68 -20.05
C ARG A 203 5.07 1.71 -20.45
N SER A 204 5.51 2.75 -21.12
CA SER A 204 4.66 3.64 -21.94
C SER A 204 4.51 3.04 -23.31
#